data_34d4bbf80c9b5f3eeb3cac594d9876d9
#
_entry.id   34d4bbf80c9b5f3eeb3cac594d9876d9
#
_cell.length_a   1.000
_cell.length_b   1.000
_cell.length_c   1.000
_cell.angle_alpha   90.00
_cell.angle_beta   90.00
_cell.angle_gamma   90.00
#
_symmetry.space_group_name_H-M   'P 1'
#
loop_
_entity.id
_entity.type
_entity.pdbx_description
1 polymer ?
#
loop_
_entity_poly.entity_id
_entity_poly.type
_entity_poly.pdbx_seq_one_letter_code
_entity_poly.pdbx_strand_id
1 'polypeptide(L)'
;MAEPTADDAIDLDELARRLEKDRAQPEMDMTPMVDVTFLLLIFFMVTAAFALQKALEIPPVEEEETAAAQSVEDLEKDSIVVRVDGDNVYWIGCPMWAEEHRAPSMTDMRAKVREARKGDERGPGPAKMLVQANGDATHEHVVAALDTGSAAGMEDIRLMTYEEGDL
;
A
#
# COMPACT_ATOMS: atom_id res chain seq x y z
N MET A 1 28.58 -92.90 -21.42
CA MET A 1 29.08 -91.83 -22.29
C MET A 1 27.84 -91.27 -22.94
N ALA A 2 27.28 -90.24 -22.30
CA ALA A 2 26.04 -89.62 -22.75
C ALA A 2 26.42 -88.29 -23.46
N GLU A 3 26.00 -88.19 -24.71
CA GLU A 3 26.19 -87.00 -25.51
C GLU A 3 25.33 -85.86 -24.94
N PRO A 4 25.84 -84.66 -24.89
CA PRO A 4 25.04 -83.52 -24.49
C PRO A 4 24.01 -83.22 -25.61
N THR A 5 22.76 -83.22 -25.24
CA THR A 5 21.63 -82.89 -26.11
C THR A 5 21.70 -81.42 -26.48
N ALA A 6 21.45 -81.14 -27.74
CA ALA A 6 21.52 -79.76 -28.38
C ALA A 6 20.43 -78.76 -27.91
N ASP A 7 19.92 -78.95 -26.70
CA ASP A 7 18.81 -78.17 -26.18
C ASP A 7 19.26 -77.05 -25.16
N ASP A 8 20.58 -76.96 -24.97
CA ASP A 8 21.19 -75.91 -24.10
C ASP A 8 21.85 -74.78 -24.87
N ALA A 9 21.52 -74.64 -26.16
CA ALA A 9 21.93 -73.43 -26.88
C ALA A 9 21.14 -72.27 -26.37
N ILE A 10 21.74 -71.56 -25.46
CA ILE A 10 21.21 -70.25 -25.05
C ILE A 10 20.95 -69.43 -26.32
N ASP A 11 19.67 -69.21 -26.60
CA ASP A 11 19.27 -68.39 -27.75
C ASP A 11 19.80 -66.97 -27.55
N LEU A 12 20.95 -66.69 -28.14
CA LEU A 12 21.63 -65.40 -28.08
C LEU A 12 20.77 -64.26 -28.65
N ASP A 13 19.86 -64.63 -29.55
CA ASP A 13 18.88 -63.66 -30.08
C ASP A 13 17.83 -63.26 -29.05
N GLU A 14 17.37 -64.18 -28.22
CA GLU A 14 16.44 -63.91 -27.13
C GLU A 14 17.15 -63.12 -26.02
N LEU A 15 18.40 -63.43 -25.71
CA LEU A 15 19.20 -62.69 -24.77
C LEU A 15 19.47 -61.26 -25.27
N ALA A 16 19.79 -61.09 -26.54
CA ALA A 16 20.00 -59.82 -27.17
C ALA A 16 18.72 -58.97 -27.13
N ARG A 17 17.55 -59.53 -27.42
CA ARG A 17 16.25 -58.84 -27.31
C ARG A 17 15.89 -58.47 -25.89
N ARG A 18 16.24 -59.24 -24.89
CA ARG A 18 16.06 -58.97 -23.47
C ARG A 18 16.99 -57.82 -23.05
N LEU A 19 18.23 -57.80 -23.50
CA LEU A 19 19.18 -56.73 -23.22
C LEU A 19 18.84 -55.42 -23.94
N GLU A 20 18.23 -55.49 -25.15
CA GLU A 20 17.70 -54.30 -25.82
C GLU A 20 16.46 -53.75 -25.12
N LYS A 21 15.59 -54.62 -24.58
CA LYS A 21 14.42 -54.21 -23.83
C LYS A 21 14.79 -53.58 -22.49
N ASP A 22 15.85 -54.05 -21.84
CA ASP A 22 16.40 -53.44 -20.63
C ASP A 22 17.19 -52.14 -20.90
N ARG A 23 17.62 -51.93 -22.15
CA ARG A 23 18.22 -50.71 -22.64
C ARG A 23 17.20 -49.65 -23.09
N ALA A 24 15.91 -49.94 -23.05
CA ALA A 24 14.92 -48.91 -23.12
C ALA A 24 15.18 -47.98 -21.92
N GLN A 25 16.00 -46.96 -22.15
CA GLN A 25 16.26 -45.92 -21.17
C GLN A 25 14.89 -45.44 -20.71
N PRO A 26 14.61 -45.42 -19.41
CA PRO A 26 13.39 -44.81 -18.95
C PRO A 26 13.42 -43.38 -19.45
N GLU A 27 12.58 -43.06 -20.44
CA GLU A 27 12.36 -41.70 -20.86
C GLU A 27 11.97 -40.95 -19.59
N MET A 28 12.90 -40.13 -19.12
CA MET A 28 12.69 -39.35 -17.91
C MET A 28 11.59 -38.37 -18.25
N ASP A 29 10.38 -38.62 -17.73
CA ASP A 29 9.27 -37.71 -17.89
C ASP A 29 9.61 -36.39 -17.19
N MET A 30 9.90 -35.38 -18.00
CA MET A 30 10.27 -34.04 -17.52
C MET A 30 9.04 -33.21 -17.15
N THR A 31 7.84 -33.71 -17.40
CA THR A 31 6.58 -33.02 -17.13
C THR A 31 6.47 -32.54 -15.68
N PRO A 32 6.79 -33.36 -14.65
CA PRO A 32 6.72 -32.92 -13.27
C PRO A 32 7.74 -31.83 -12.94
N MET A 33 8.93 -31.85 -13.56
CA MET A 33 9.95 -30.81 -13.37
C MET A 33 9.50 -29.46 -13.97
N VAL A 34 8.93 -29.53 -15.18
CA VAL A 34 8.41 -28.34 -15.85
C VAL A 34 7.24 -27.74 -15.04
N ASP A 35 6.35 -28.55 -14.50
CA ASP A 35 5.22 -28.09 -13.70
C ASP A 35 5.69 -27.38 -12.43
N VAL A 36 6.61 -27.99 -11.68
CA VAL A 36 7.16 -27.36 -10.47
C VAL A 36 7.87 -26.04 -10.78
N THR A 37 8.68 -25.97 -11.85
CA THR A 37 9.35 -24.75 -12.24
C THR A 37 8.38 -23.68 -12.68
N PHE A 38 7.31 -24.05 -13.39
CA PHE A 38 6.27 -23.14 -13.80
C PHE A 38 5.49 -22.58 -12.58
N LEU A 39 5.11 -23.45 -11.63
CA LEU A 39 4.46 -23.01 -10.39
C LEU A 39 5.34 -22.07 -9.58
N LEU A 40 6.64 -22.35 -9.47
CA LEU A 40 7.57 -21.44 -8.81
C LEU A 40 7.67 -20.09 -9.54
N LEU A 41 7.66 -20.10 -10.87
CA LEU A 41 7.76 -18.89 -11.68
C LEU A 41 6.54 -18.00 -11.49
N ILE A 42 5.32 -18.56 -11.55
CA ILE A 42 4.10 -17.79 -11.29
C ILE A 42 4.02 -17.32 -9.84
N PHE A 43 4.48 -18.12 -8.88
CA PHE A 43 4.56 -17.72 -7.49
C PHE A 43 5.47 -16.48 -7.31
N PHE A 44 6.68 -16.52 -7.88
CA PHE A 44 7.58 -15.36 -7.85
C PHE A 44 7.03 -14.15 -8.60
N MET A 45 6.34 -14.37 -9.73
CA MET A 45 5.70 -13.29 -10.46
C MET A 45 4.64 -12.59 -9.62
N VAL A 46 3.78 -13.36 -8.95
CA VAL A 46 2.73 -12.83 -8.08
C VAL A 46 3.35 -12.10 -6.86
N THR A 47 4.33 -12.73 -6.20
CA THR A 47 4.98 -12.09 -5.04
C THR A 47 5.74 -10.82 -5.43
N ALA A 48 6.39 -10.80 -6.61
CA ALA A 48 7.03 -9.59 -7.13
C ALA A 48 6.02 -8.48 -7.44
N ALA A 49 4.83 -8.83 -7.97
CA ALA A 49 3.77 -7.86 -8.21
C ALA A 49 3.29 -7.20 -6.90
N PHE A 50 3.13 -7.98 -5.83
CA PHE A 50 2.80 -7.42 -4.51
C PHE A 50 3.95 -6.61 -3.90
N ALA A 51 5.20 -7.03 -4.09
CA ALA A 51 6.36 -6.27 -3.63
C ALA A 51 6.47 -4.92 -4.36
N LEU A 52 6.16 -4.87 -5.66
CA LEU A 52 6.11 -3.63 -6.43
C LEU A 52 4.96 -2.72 -5.99
N GLN A 53 3.79 -3.26 -5.63
CA GLN A 53 2.68 -2.46 -5.09
C GLN A 53 3.05 -1.82 -3.74
N LYS A 54 3.82 -2.51 -2.91
CA LYS A 54 4.32 -1.98 -1.63
C LYS A 54 5.51 -1.03 -1.82
N ALA A 55 6.25 -1.16 -2.91
CA ALA A 55 7.35 -0.26 -3.30
C ALA A 55 6.89 0.95 -4.13
N LEU A 56 5.61 1.01 -4.51
CA LEU A 56 4.91 2.22 -4.94
C LEU A 56 4.38 3.00 -3.69
N GLU A 57 5.05 2.92 -2.57
CA GLU A 57 5.24 4.12 -1.77
C GLU A 57 5.87 5.10 -2.75
N ILE A 58 5.09 6.11 -3.10
CA ILE A 58 5.48 7.24 -3.94
C ILE A 58 6.95 7.54 -3.62
N PRO A 59 7.90 7.36 -4.58
CA PRO A 59 9.24 7.83 -4.30
C PRO A 59 9.06 9.28 -3.84
N PRO A 60 9.67 9.71 -2.75
CA PRO A 60 9.73 11.12 -2.50
C PRO A 60 10.26 11.70 -3.80
N VAL A 61 9.45 12.51 -4.44
CA VAL A 61 9.89 13.30 -5.59
C VAL A 61 11.13 13.96 -5.03
N GLU A 62 12.29 13.65 -5.60
CA GLU A 62 13.52 14.39 -5.36
C GLU A 62 13.30 15.78 -5.97
N GLU A 63 12.30 16.47 -5.47
CA GLU A 63 12.25 17.90 -5.50
C GLU A 63 13.11 18.36 -4.36
N GLU A 64 14.37 18.53 -4.70
CA GLU A 64 15.38 19.29 -3.99
C GLU A 64 15.32 19.12 -2.47
N GLU A 65 16.41 18.64 -1.90
CA GLU A 65 16.78 18.59 -0.48
C GLU A 65 16.58 19.91 0.31
N THR A 66 15.64 20.74 -0.09
CA THR A 66 15.21 21.96 0.60
C THR A 66 13.78 21.93 1.11
N ALA A 67 12.98 20.89 0.79
CA ALA A 67 11.84 20.53 1.62
C ALA A 67 12.33 19.64 2.76
N ALA A 68 13.37 20.09 3.49
CA ALA A 68 13.72 19.58 4.79
C ALA A 68 12.40 19.38 5.53
N ALA A 69 12.18 18.19 6.05
CA ALA A 69 11.07 17.78 6.87
C ALA A 69 10.44 19.01 7.56
N GLN A 70 9.46 19.62 6.90
CA GLN A 70 8.63 20.60 7.58
C GLN A 70 8.03 19.79 8.69
N SER A 71 8.47 20.05 9.91
CA SER A 71 7.95 19.35 11.06
C SER A 71 6.44 19.56 11.02
N VAL A 72 5.67 18.59 11.49
CA VAL A 72 4.21 18.70 11.57
C VAL A 72 3.84 20.07 12.19
N GLU A 73 4.62 20.52 13.18
CA GLU A 73 4.50 21.81 13.82
C GLU A 73 4.64 23.02 12.87
N ASP A 74 5.50 22.93 11.85
CA ASP A 74 5.66 24.02 10.86
C ASP A 74 4.51 24.04 9.86
N LEU A 75 3.94 22.86 9.54
CA LEU A 75 2.74 22.77 8.72
C LEU A 75 1.51 23.31 9.45
N GLU A 76 1.41 23.08 10.76
CA GLU A 76 0.32 23.58 11.60
C GLU A 76 0.35 25.10 11.73
N LYS A 77 1.54 25.71 11.83
CA LYS A 77 1.69 27.17 11.96
C LYS A 77 1.18 27.96 10.77
N ASP A 78 1.23 27.38 9.56
CA ASP A 78 0.85 28.05 8.32
C ASP A 78 -0.47 27.53 7.73
N SER A 79 -1.17 26.65 8.43
CA SER A 79 -2.36 25.96 7.90
C SER A 79 -3.54 26.09 8.84
N ILE A 80 -4.74 25.96 8.29
CA ILE A 80 -5.92 25.64 9.07
C ILE A 80 -5.90 24.16 9.37
N VAL A 81 -5.84 23.78 10.63
CA VAL A 81 -5.85 22.38 11.05
C VAL A 81 -7.28 21.95 11.32
N VAL A 82 -7.71 20.85 10.70
CA VAL A 82 -9.00 20.20 10.98
C VAL A 82 -8.71 18.80 11.48
N ARG A 83 -8.84 18.58 12.77
CA ARG A 83 -8.67 17.28 13.39
C ARG A 83 -10.03 16.57 13.51
N VAL A 84 -10.10 15.33 13.07
CA VAL A 84 -11.26 14.44 13.22
C VAL A 84 -10.89 13.40 14.25
N ASP A 85 -11.56 13.40 15.39
CA ASP A 85 -11.30 12.41 16.44
C ASP A 85 -12.03 11.08 16.21
N GLY A 86 -11.75 10.08 17.04
CA GLY A 86 -12.37 8.75 16.95
C GLY A 86 -13.89 8.76 17.15
N ASP A 87 -14.43 9.79 17.82
CA ASP A 87 -15.87 10.00 18.02
C ASP A 87 -16.52 10.79 16.87
N ASN A 88 -15.78 11.04 15.80
CA ASN A 88 -16.22 11.82 14.63
C ASN A 88 -16.56 13.29 14.94
N VAL A 89 -15.95 13.86 15.97
CA VAL A 89 -16.04 15.29 16.30
C VAL A 89 -14.87 16.02 15.63
N TYR A 90 -15.15 17.24 15.17
CA TYR A 90 -14.13 18.07 14.52
C TYR A 90 -13.57 19.09 15.50
N TRP A 91 -12.26 19.28 15.41
CA TRP A 91 -11.52 20.31 16.12
C TRP A 91 -10.80 21.18 15.09
N ILE A 92 -11.06 22.46 15.09
CA ILE A 92 -10.53 23.37 14.09
C ILE A 92 -9.55 24.35 14.77
N GLY A 93 -8.28 24.25 14.37
CA GLY A 93 -7.22 25.18 14.75
C GLY A 93 -6.89 26.13 13.60
N CYS A 94 -6.58 27.35 13.95
CA CYS A 94 -6.10 28.35 13.01
C CYS A 94 -5.01 29.18 13.70
N PRO A 95 -3.88 29.52 13.02
CA PRO A 95 -2.82 30.32 13.60
C PRO A 95 -3.27 31.70 14.13
N MET A 96 -4.42 32.18 13.66
CA MET A 96 -5.00 33.44 14.07
C MET A 96 -5.85 33.32 15.34
N TRP A 97 -6.19 32.10 15.77
CA TRP A 97 -7.00 31.86 16.96
C TRP A 97 -6.11 31.47 18.14
N ALA A 98 -6.56 31.82 19.32
CA ALA A 98 -5.83 31.49 20.56
C ALA A 98 -6.05 30.03 20.99
N GLU A 99 -7.18 29.42 20.57
CA GLU A 99 -7.57 28.07 20.95
C GLU A 99 -8.25 27.37 19.79
N GLU A 100 -8.24 26.03 19.83
CA GLU A 100 -8.98 25.21 18.88
C GLU A 100 -10.49 25.30 19.16
N HIS A 101 -11.27 25.31 18.11
CA HIS A 101 -12.73 25.34 18.19
C HIS A 101 -13.33 23.96 17.91
N ARG A 102 -14.08 23.47 18.86
CA ARG A 102 -14.85 22.24 18.70
C ARG A 102 -16.05 22.45 17.79
N ALA A 103 -16.25 21.57 16.82
CA ALA A 103 -17.40 21.52 15.93
C ALA A 103 -18.03 20.13 15.94
N PRO A 104 -19.15 19.94 16.63
CA PRO A 104 -19.77 18.61 16.78
C PRO A 104 -20.51 18.14 15.54
N SER A 105 -20.66 19.00 14.53
CA SER A 105 -21.36 18.68 13.28
C SER A 105 -20.56 19.11 12.05
N MET A 106 -20.82 18.48 10.91
CA MET A 106 -20.26 18.88 9.62
C MET A 106 -20.63 20.33 9.25
N THR A 107 -21.81 20.77 9.64
CA THR A 107 -22.25 22.14 9.37
C THR A 107 -21.45 23.15 10.16
N ASP A 108 -21.20 22.88 11.46
CA ASP A 108 -20.39 23.73 12.31
C ASP A 108 -18.94 23.76 11.83
N MET A 109 -18.39 22.60 11.46
CA MET A 109 -17.06 22.49 10.89
C MET A 109 -16.92 23.35 9.63
N ARG A 110 -17.88 23.25 8.69
CA ARG A 110 -17.89 24.07 7.47
C ARG A 110 -17.95 25.58 7.75
N ALA A 111 -18.73 25.97 8.75
CA ALA A 111 -18.83 27.38 9.16
C ALA A 111 -17.49 27.88 9.73
N LYS A 112 -16.86 27.08 10.61
CA LYS A 112 -15.59 27.41 11.24
C LYS A 112 -14.42 27.45 10.25
N VAL A 113 -14.34 26.54 9.32
CA VAL A 113 -13.31 26.55 8.26
C VAL A 113 -13.45 27.78 7.37
N ARG A 114 -14.67 28.16 7.00
CA ARG A 114 -14.90 29.40 6.25
C ARG A 114 -14.54 30.65 7.04
N GLU A 115 -14.84 30.67 8.33
CA GLU A 115 -14.47 31.76 9.25
C GLU A 115 -12.93 31.89 9.31
N ALA A 116 -12.22 30.76 9.52
CA ALA A 116 -10.78 30.72 9.56
C ALA A 116 -10.13 31.16 8.22
N ARG A 117 -10.69 30.75 7.08
CA ARG A 117 -10.21 31.14 5.74
C ARG A 117 -10.45 32.64 5.45
N LYS A 118 -11.57 33.19 5.94
CA LYS A 118 -11.87 34.61 5.77
C LYS A 118 -10.86 35.50 6.49
N GLY A 119 -10.32 34.99 7.59
CA GLY A 119 -9.39 35.75 8.42
C GLY A 119 -10.04 36.81 9.31
N ASP A 120 -9.22 37.69 9.84
CA ASP A 120 -9.59 38.79 10.73
C ASP A 120 -9.03 40.14 10.24
N GLU A 121 -9.02 41.14 11.11
CA GLU A 121 -8.49 42.47 10.83
C GLU A 121 -6.99 42.47 10.47
N ARG A 122 -6.26 41.38 10.75
CA ARG A 122 -4.83 41.21 10.47
C ARG A 122 -4.59 40.76 9.04
N GLY A 123 -5.62 40.21 8.38
CA GLY A 123 -5.53 39.75 7.01
C GLY A 123 -6.35 38.51 6.72
N PRO A 124 -6.27 37.99 5.48
CA PRO A 124 -6.92 36.74 5.10
C PRO A 124 -6.30 35.57 5.84
N GLY A 125 -7.11 34.58 6.18
CA GLY A 125 -6.65 33.35 6.80
C GLY A 125 -5.79 32.49 5.87
N PRO A 126 -5.12 31.48 6.42
CA PRO A 126 -4.24 30.59 5.66
C PRO A 126 -4.94 29.96 4.45
N ALA A 127 -4.21 29.85 3.34
CA ALA A 127 -4.70 29.17 2.13
C ALA A 127 -4.45 27.66 2.16
N LYS A 128 -3.69 27.19 3.16
CA LYS A 128 -3.35 25.78 3.35
C LYS A 128 -4.23 25.17 4.42
N MET A 129 -4.56 23.91 4.27
CA MET A 129 -5.34 23.15 5.23
C MET A 129 -4.69 21.79 5.49
N LEU A 130 -4.60 21.43 6.76
CA LEU A 130 -4.13 20.14 7.22
C LEU A 130 -5.30 19.39 7.87
N VAL A 131 -5.69 18.25 7.31
CA VAL A 131 -6.67 17.36 7.91
C VAL A 131 -5.93 16.26 8.66
N GLN A 132 -6.16 16.18 9.96
CA GLN A 132 -5.63 15.15 10.84
C GLN A 132 -6.77 14.20 11.20
N ALA A 133 -6.71 12.97 10.72
CA ALA A 133 -7.75 11.97 10.95
C ALA A 133 -7.26 10.92 11.95
N ASN A 134 -8.05 10.70 13.02
CA ASN A 134 -7.83 9.55 13.88
C ASN A 134 -8.08 8.25 13.09
N GLY A 135 -7.31 7.19 13.38
CA GLY A 135 -7.47 5.89 12.73
C GLY A 135 -8.88 5.29 12.86
N ASP A 136 -9.60 5.61 13.95
CA ASP A 136 -10.96 5.16 14.22
C ASP A 136 -12.04 6.08 13.65
N ALA A 137 -11.67 7.24 13.08
CA ALA A 137 -12.61 8.16 12.46
C ALA A 137 -13.26 7.53 11.23
N THR A 138 -14.57 7.76 11.05
CA THR A 138 -15.25 7.24 9.87
C THR A 138 -14.83 7.99 8.62
N HIS A 139 -14.66 7.25 7.53
CA HIS A 139 -14.24 7.79 6.24
C HIS A 139 -15.13 8.95 5.75
N GLU A 140 -16.43 8.88 6.02
CA GLU A 140 -17.39 9.93 5.67
C GLU A 140 -17.00 11.30 6.27
N HIS A 141 -16.58 11.32 7.54
CA HIS A 141 -16.21 12.54 8.23
C HIS A 141 -14.88 13.10 7.73
N VAL A 142 -13.94 12.23 7.38
CA VAL A 142 -12.66 12.63 6.80
C VAL A 142 -12.87 13.25 5.40
N VAL A 143 -13.66 12.61 4.56
CA VAL A 143 -14.00 13.13 3.23
C VAL A 143 -14.75 14.45 3.33
N ALA A 144 -15.68 14.59 4.28
CA ALA A 144 -16.40 15.86 4.50
C ALA A 144 -15.47 17.00 4.91
N ALA A 145 -14.39 16.71 5.64
CA ALA A 145 -13.36 17.70 5.97
C ALA A 145 -12.58 18.14 4.72
N LEU A 146 -12.14 17.18 3.88
CA LEU A 146 -11.43 17.47 2.62
C LEU A 146 -12.30 18.28 1.66
N ASP A 147 -13.57 17.91 1.49
CA ASP A 147 -14.53 18.62 0.65
C ASP A 147 -14.76 20.06 1.14
N THR A 148 -14.76 20.23 2.46
CA THR A 148 -14.90 21.55 3.06
C THR A 148 -13.72 22.46 2.74
N GLY A 149 -12.51 21.94 2.74
CA GLY A 149 -11.31 22.66 2.33
C GLY A 149 -11.41 23.12 0.87
N SER A 150 -11.78 22.20 -0.03
CA SER A 150 -12.00 22.52 -1.45
C SER A 150 -13.08 23.60 -1.63
N ALA A 151 -14.21 23.49 -0.94
CA ALA A 151 -15.31 24.43 -1.00
C ALA A 151 -14.97 25.81 -0.38
N ALA A 152 -14.02 25.85 0.55
CA ALA A 152 -13.51 27.10 1.16
C ALA A 152 -12.43 27.78 0.31
N GLY A 153 -12.01 27.18 -0.81
CA GLY A 153 -10.98 27.72 -1.70
C GLY A 153 -9.57 27.61 -1.13
N MET A 154 -9.27 26.47 -0.48
CA MET A 154 -7.90 26.16 -0.06
C MET A 154 -7.05 25.78 -1.27
N GLU A 155 -5.80 26.23 -1.29
CA GLU A 155 -4.85 25.97 -2.38
C GLU A 155 -4.07 24.67 -2.18
N ASP A 156 -3.80 24.31 -0.92
CA ASP A 156 -3.10 23.09 -0.54
C ASP A 156 -3.88 22.40 0.59
N ILE A 157 -4.29 21.15 0.36
CA ILE A 157 -5.00 20.35 1.35
C ILE A 157 -4.22 19.06 1.54
N ARG A 158 -3.75 18.85 2.77
CA ARG A 158 -2.99 17.66 3.16
C ARG A 158 -3.79 16.83 4.14
N LEU A 159 -3.63 15.51 4.05
CA LEU A 159 -4.22 14.56 4.97
C LEU A 159 -3.12 13.82 5.71
N MET A 160 -3.25 13.76 7.02
CA MET A 160 -2.43 12.93 7.90
C MET A 160 -3.34 12.05 8.75
N THR A 161 -2.88 10.85 9.05
CA THR A 161 -3.51 9.97 10.03
C THR A 161 -2.67 9.97 11.30
N TYR A 162 -3.32 9.92 12.44
CA TYR A 162 -2.69 9.77 13.75
C TYR A 162 -3.40 8.69 14.57
N GLU A 163 -2.70 8.07 15.47
CA GLU A 163 -3.27 7.15 16.47
C GLU A 163 -3.36 7.85 17.83
N GLU A 164 -4.27 7.39 18.67
CA GLU A 164 -4.46 7.95 20.01
C GLU A 164 -3.19 7.69 20.85
N GLY A 165 -2.39 8.73 21.09
CA GLY A 165 -1.11 8.66 21.79
C GLY A 165 0.07 9.33 21.05
N ASP A 166 -0.12 9.78 19.81
CA ASP A 166 0.93 10.42 19.00
C ASP A 166 0.91 11.96 19.07
N LEU A 167 0.00 12.55 19.87
CA LEU A 167 -0.18 14.02 20.07
C LEU A 167 0.18 14.44 21.48
#